data_76022ccf684c6d219b44ba15c643bb8c
#
_entry.id   76022ccf684c6d219b44ba15c643bb8c
#
_cell.length_a   1.000
_cell.length_b   1.000
_cell.length_c   1.000
_cell.angle_alpha   90.00
_cell.angle_beta   90.00
_cell.angle_gamma   90.00
#
_symmetry.space_group_name_H-M   'P 1'
#
loop_
_entity.id
_entity.type
_entity.pdbx_description
1 polymer ?
#
loop_
_entity_poly.entity_id
_entity_poly.type
_entity_poly.pdbx_seq_one_letter_code
_entity_poly.pdbx_strand_id
1 'polypeptide(L)' 'MKVERVRPSVLRLTLHAYELAALVAAARWAAEKGDGELPAESVEQLRQVLASYDEATRHADAPGSSRQG' A
#
# COMPACT_ATOMS: atom_id res chain seq x y z
N MET A 1 -3.10 -2.64 -14.37
CA MET A 1 -2.10 -3.09 -13.37
C MET A 1 -0.99 -3.85 -14.06
N LYS A 2 0.22 -3.56 -13.67
CA LYS A 2 1.38 -4.25 -14.22
C LYS A 2 2.22 -4.76 -13.08
N VAL A 3 2.68 -6.00 -13.20
CA VAL A 3 3.47 -6.64 -12.15
C VAL A 3 4.78 -7.13 -12.75
N GLU A 4 5.88 -6.75 -12.13
CA GLU A 4 7.20 -7.19 -12.57
C GLU A 4 7.96 -7.78 -11.40
N ARG A 5 8.64 -8.89 -11.63
CA ARG A 5 9.48 -9.47 -10.60
C ARG A 5 10.88 -8.88 -10.73
N VAL A 6 11.31 -8.15 -9.72
CA VAL A 6 12.63 -7.53 -9.71
C VAL A 6 13.66 -8.50 -9.13
N ARG A 7 13.26 -9.18 -8.05
CA ARG A 7 14.06 -10.18 -7.40
C ARG A 7 13.11 -11.27 -6.95
N PRO A 8 13.62 -12.43 -6.53
CA PRO A 8 12.73 -13.50 -6.11
C PRO A 8 11.67 -13.07 -5.09
N SER A 9 12.02 -12.19 -4.17
CA SER A 9 11.08 -11.75 -3.14
C SER A 9 10.64 -10.31 -3.28
N VAL A 10 10.96 -9.67 -4.40
CA VAL A 10 10.63 -8.26 -4.59
C VAL A 10 9.91 -8.09 -5.92
N LEU A 11 8.73 -7.49 -5.86
CA LEU A 11 7.94 -7.21 -7.04
C LEU A 11 7.76 -5.72 -7.20
N ARG A 12 7.66 -5.28 -8.43
CA ARG A 12 7.34 -3.88 -8.73
C ARG A 12 5.95 -3.85 -9.34
N LEU A 13 5.10 -3.01 -8.82
CA LEU A 13 3.73 -2.87 -9.32
C LEU A 13 3.53 -1.51 -9.93
N THR A 14 2.82 -1.48 -11.05
CA THR A 14 2.38 -0.23 -11.67
C THR A 14 0.86 -0.24 -11.65
N LEU A 15 0.27 0.73 -11.01
CA LEU A 15 -1.17 0.79 -10.82
C LEU A 15 -1.70 2.16 -11.23
N HIS A 16 -2.91 2.18 -11.73
CA HIS A 16 -3.62 3.45 -11.87
C HIS A 16 -4.03 3.90 -10.48
N ALA A 17 -4.20 5.20 -10.30
CA ALA A 17 -4.51 5.75 -9.00
C ALA A 17 -5.77 5.11 -8.39
N TYR A 18 -6.78 4.84 -9.21
CA TYR A 18 -8.02 4.26 -8.68
C TYR A 18 -7.81 2.81 -8.22
N GLU A 19 -6.92 2.10 -8.89
CA GLU A 19 -6.62 0.72 -8.50
C GLU A 19 -5.94 0.72 -7.14
N LEU A 20 -4.98 1.61 -6.96
CA LEU A 20 -4.27 1.70 -5.71
C LEU A 20 -5.20 2.13 -4.58
N ALA A 21 -6.06 3.10 -4.85
CA ALA A 21 -7.00 3.58 -3.84
C ALA A 21 -7.91 2.45 -3.37
N ALA A 22 -8.38 1.63 -4.30
CA ALA A 22 -9.24 0.51 -3.95
C ALA A 22 -8.51 -0.51 -3.09
N LEU A 23 -7.28 -0.83 -3.45
CA LEU A 23 -6.50 -1.81 -2.69
C LEU A 23 -6.19 -1.29 -1.28
N VAL A 24 -5.82 -0.02 -1.19
CA VAL A 24 -5.51 0.57 0.11
C VAL A 24 -6.74 0.62 1.00
N ALA A 25 -7.89 0.97 0.43
CA ALA A 25 -9.13 1.01 1.19
C ALA A 25 -9.48 -0.38 1.72
N ALA A 26 -9.31 -1.40 0.89
CA ALA A 26 -9.58 -2.77 1.31
C ALA A 26 -8.63 -3.20 2.41
N ALA A 27 -7.35 -2.83 2.29
CA ALA A 27 -6.37 -3.19 3.30
C ALA A 27 -6.66 -2.50 4.64
N ARG A 28 -7.05 -1.24 4.60
CA ARG A 28 -7.39 -0.53 5.84
C ARG A 28 -8.61 -1.16 6.50
N TRP A 29 -9.60 -1.51 5.69
CA TRP A 29 -10.79 -2.14 6.22
C TRP A 29 -10.42 -3.45 6.90
N ALA A 30 -9.59 -4.26 6.24
CA ALA A 30 -9.17 -5.54 6.80
C ALA A 30 -8.40 -5.37 8.09
N ALA A 31 -7.53 -4.37 8.15
CA ALA A 31 -6.73 -4.13 9.35
C ALA A 31 -7.56 -3.65 10.53
N GLU A 32 -8.65 -2.94 10.25
CA GLU A 32 -9.46 -2.35 11.32
C GLU A 32 -10.69 -3.16 11.65
N LYS A 33 -11.30 -3.78 10.64
CA LYS A 33 -12.59 -4.42 10.81
C LYS A 33 -12.56 -5.93 10.61
N GLY A 34 -11.43 -6.49 10.26
CA GLY A 34 -11.34 -7.90 9.94
C GLY A 34 -11.24 -8.81 11.14
N ASP A 35 -11.89 -8.48 12.22
CA ASP A 35 -11.81 -9.23 13.46
C ASP A 35 -12.11 -10.68 13.26
N GLY A 36 -11.22 -11.53 13.71
CA GLY A 36 -11.44 -12.94 13.68
C GLY A 36 -11.35 -13.57 12.31
N GLU A 37 -11.28 -12.76 11.28
CA GLU A 37 -11.16 -13.29 9.93
C GLU A 37 -9.70 -13.49 9.54
N LEU A 38 -8.82 -12.67 10.07
CA LEU A 38 -7.40 -12.74 9.75
C LEU A 38 -6.60 -13.07 10.99
N PRO A 39 -5.51 -13.83 10.84
CA PRO A 39 -4.59 -14.03 11.96
C PRO A 39 -4.02 -12.69 12.44
N ALA A 40 -3.75 -12.61 13.73
CA ALA A 40 -3.22 -11.37 14.30
C ALA A 40 -1.93 -10.95 13.62
N GLU A 41 -1.12 -11.91 13.24
CA GLU A 41 0.14 -11.63 12.58
C GLU A 41 -0.09 -10.95 11.23
N SER A 42 -1.08 -11.40 10.49
CA SER A 42 -1.42 -10.79 9.20
C SER A 42 -1.92 -9.37 9.38
N VAL A 43 -2.72 -9.14 10.41
CA VAL A 43 -3.22 -7.80 10.68
C VAL A 43 -2.07 -6.86 11.02
N GLU A 44 -1.12 -7.34 11.80
CA GLU A 44 0.03 -6.53 12.16
C GLU A 44 0.87 -6.18 10.92
N GLN A 45 1.05 -7.15 10.03
CA GLN A 45 1.77 -6.90 8.80
C GLN A 45 1.07 -5.87 7.94
N LEU A 46 -0.26 -5.95 7.86
CA LEU A 46 -1.03 -4.97 7.10
C LEU A 46 -0.83 -3.56 7.66
N ARG A 47 -0.84 -3.44 8.98
CA ARG A 47 -0.65 -2.14 9.59
C ARG A 47 0.71 -1.56 9.26
N GLN A 48 1.73 -2.40 9.27
CA GLN A 48 3.08 -1.95 8.93
C GLN A 48 3.18 -1.51 7.48
N VAL A 49 2.56 -2.28 6.59
CA VAL A 49 2.56 -1.93 5.18
C VAL A 49 1.83 -0.62 4.94
N LEU A 50 0.69 -0.45 5.61
CA LEU A 50 -0.09 0.78 5.45
C LEU A 50 0.68 1.99 5.99
N ALA A 51 1.40 1.81 7.08
CA ALA A 51 2.21 2.90 7.62
C ALA A 51 3.31 3.29 6.64
N SER A 52 3.95 2.29 6.03
CA SER A 52 4.98 2.56 5.03
C SER A 52 4.40 3.26 3.81
N TYR A 53 3.23 2.82 3.39
CA TYR A 53 2.56 3.44 2.26
C TYR A 53 2.22 4.90 2.56
N ASP A 54 1.68 5.16 3.76
CA ASP A 54 1.33 6.53 4.13
C ASP A 54 2.56 7.42 4.16
N GLU A 55 3.67 6.89 4.65
CA GLU A 55 4.91 7.65 4.69
C GLU A 55 5.41 7.95 3.28
N ALA A 56 5.38 6.96 2.41
CA ALA A 56 5.85 7.11 1.05
C ALA A 56 5.01 8.11 0.27
N THR A 57 3.68 8.04 0.43
CA THR A 57 2.81 8.98 -0.28
C THR A 57 2.94 10.39 0.26
N ARG A 58 3.20 10.53 1.55
CA ARG A 58 3.41 11.85 2.13
C ARG A 58 4.62 12.50 1.50
N HIS A 59 5.68 11.74 1.28
CA HIS A 59 6.87 12.26 0.63
C HIS A 59 6.62 12.58 -0.83
N ALA A 60 5.89 11.71 -1.52
CA ALA A 60 5.62 11.90 -2.94
C ALA A 60 4.77 13.14 -3.19
N ASP A 61 3.89 13.45 -2.23
CA ASP A 61 3.00 14.61 -2.36
C ASP A 61 3.57 15.87 -1.75
N ALA A 62 4.78 15.81 -1.23
CA ALA A 62 5.38 16.99 -0.59
C ALA A 62 5.57 18.11 -1.60
N PRO A 63 5.36 19.35 -1.17
CA PRO A 63 5.59 20.48 -2.07
C PRO A 63 7.05 20.50 -2.52
N GLY A 64 7.24 20.82 -3.76
CA GLY A 64 8.58 20.90 -4.30
C GLY A 64 9.06 19.62 -4.93
N SER A 65 8.47 18.50 -4.57
CA SER A 65 8.89 17.25 -5.18
C SER A 65 7.91 16.83 -6.25
N SER A 66 6.76 17.45 -6.25
CA SER A 66 5.75 16.99 -7.15
C SER A 66 5.75 17.67 -8.48
N ARG A 67 6.57 18.35 -8.78
CA ARG A 67 6.52 18.95 -9.92
C ARG A 67 6.49 18.29 -10.94
N GLN A 68 6.10 17.92 -11.38
CA GLN A 68 6.13 17.21 -12.20
C GLN A 68 5.59 17.15 -12.98
N GLY A 69 5.50 17.40 -12.80
CA GLY A 69 5.15 17.40 -13.83
C GLY A 69 4.49 17.47 -14.26
#